data_28de03ea41d9d764c94e6298b9bad1c0
#
_entry.id   28de03ea41d9d764c94e6298b9bad1c0
#
_cell.length_a   1.000
_cell.length_b   1.000
_cell.length_c   1.000
_cell.angle_alpha   90.00
_cell.angle_beta   90.00
_cell.angle_gamma   90.00
#
_symmetry.space_group_name_H-M   'P 1'
#
loop_
_entity.id
_entity.type
_entity.pdbx_description
1 polymer ?
#
loop_
_entity_poly.entity_id
_entity_poly.type
_entity_poly.pdbx_seq_one_letter_code
_entity_poly.pdbx_strand_id
1 'polypeptide(L)'
;MIVKYLILPLIFFFQFSYAVEEEITSWFNQESEKFLDIMNNSDGQNNENYDDYVKFVEKNFAVKSIAYSLIPESILSNSDKSDLKNYEVSFQNYITKTIYNLSNNTTSGEIKLIDIDLKDNVYQINSKIIDGRDSINLYWKVASINSTFKILDVIVENTSYFVTKKSEFSKILRKHRGDIRKLTEEINKI
;
A
#
# COMPACT_ATOMS: atom_id res chain seq x y z
N MET A 1 -33.16 41.95 -5.10
CA MET A 1 -32.05 41.89 -4.09
C MET A 1 -31.96 40.47 -3.50
N ILE A 2 -31.82 39.44 -4.35
CA ILE A 2 -31.83 38.00 -3.94
C ILE A 2 -30.59 37.24 -4.46
N VAL A 3 -29.69 37.87 -5.22
CA VAL A 3 -28.57 37.17 -5.86
C VAL A 3 -27.29 37.10 -4.97
N LYS A 4 -27.26 37.79 -3.83
CA LYS A 4 -26.01 37.92 -3.03
C LYS A 4 -25.70 36.78 -2.08
N TYR A 5 -26.60 35.83 -1.85
CA TYR A 5 -26.42 34.75 -0.88
C TYR A 5 -26.14 33.38 -1.48
N LEU A 6 -26.14 33.24 -2.83
CA LEU A 6 -25.96 31.94 -3.47
C LEU A 6 -24.50 31.61 -3.81
N ILE A 7 -23.58 32.57 -3.71
CA ILE A 7 -22.17 32.40 -4.09
C ILE A 7 -21.31 31.93 -2.91
N LEU A 8 -21.73 32.18 -1.66
CA LEU A 8 -20.92 31.86 -0.46
C LEU A 8 -20.72 30.36 -0.21
N PRO A 9 -21.70 29.43 -0.38
CA PRO A 9 -21.47 28.02 -0.18
C PRO A 9 -20.62 27.35 -1.25
N LEU A 10 -20.61 27.88 -2.48
CA LEU A 10 -19.83 27.30 -3.58
C LEU A 10 -18.32 27.52 -3.41
N ILE A 11 -17.93 28.65 -2.84
CA ILE A 11 -16.52 28.99 -2.55
C ILE A 11 -15.96 28.07 -1.44
N PHE A 12 -16.80 27.68 -0.45
CA PHE A 12 -16.39 26.81 0.64
C PHE A 12 -16.13 25.37 0.18
N PHE A 13 -16.87 24.87 -0.78
CA PHE A 13 -16.65 23.51 -1.36
C PHE A 13 -15.38 23.45 -2.20
N PHE A 14 -15.01 24.49 -2.91
CA PHE A 14 -13.77 24.55 -3.69
C PHE A 14 -12.52 24.60 -2.80
N GLN A 15 -12.56 25.26 -1.68
CA GLN A 15 -11.43 25.35 -0.74
C GLN A 15 -11.18 24.00 -0.05
N PHE A 16 -12.21 23.21 0.23
CA PHE A 16 -12.07 21.90 0.88
C PHE A 16 -11.42 20.86 -0.05
N SER A 17 -11.74 20.89 -1.34
CA SER A 17 -11.14 19.98 -2.34
C SER A 17 -9.64 20.27 -2.54
N TYR A 18 -9.26 21.55 -2.56
CA TYR A 18 -7.88 21.98 -2.77
C TYR A 18 -6.97 21.62 -1.57
N ALA A 19 -7.47 21.79 -0.34
CA ALA A 19 -6.73 21.49 0.88
C ALA A 19 -6.43 19.98 1.03
N VAL A 20 -7.35 19.12 0.62
CA VAL A 20 -7.19 17.67 0.70
C VAL A 20 -6.23 17.14 -0.36
N GLU A 21 -6.22 17.75 -1.56
CA GLU A 21 -5.27 17.42 -2.63
C GLU A 21 -3.83 17.81 -2.25
N GLU A 22 -3.66 18.94 -1.59
CA GLU A 22 -2.37 19.37 -1.06
C GLU A 22 -1.87 18.43 0.05
N GLU A 23 -2.75 17.96 0.92
CA GLU A 23 -2.43 17.04 2.01
C GLU A 23 -1.94 15.67 1.49
N ILE A 24 -2.65 15.07 0.53
CA ILE A 24 -2.24 13.78 -0.04
C ILE A 24 -0.96 13.91 -0.86
N THR A 25 -0.79 15.01 -1.60
CA THR A 25 0.45 15.31 -2.34
C THR A 25 1.65 15.42 -1.41
N SER A 26 1.49 16.19 -0.33
CA SER A 26 2.54 16.37 0.69
C SER A 26 2.90 15.04 1.35
N TRP A 27 1.88 14.25 1.74
CA TRP A 27 2.07 12.93 2.32
C TRP A 27 2.83 12.00 1.37
N PHE A 28 2.42 11.93 0.09
CA PHE A 28 3.05 11.05 -0.89
C PHE A 28 4.52 11.41 -1.09
N ASN A 29 4.83 12.69 -1.28
CA ASN A 29 6.20 13.14 -1.47
C ASN A 29 7.06 12.81 -0.24
N GLN A 30 6.57 13.12 0.96
CA GLN A 30 7.30 12.85 2.20
C GLN A 30 7.56 11.36 2.43
N GLU A 31 6.56 10.50 2.18
CA GLU A 31 6.75 9.06 2.39
C GLU A 31 7.59 8.42 1.27
N SER A 32 7.53 8.95 0.05
CA SER A 32 8.42 8.53 -1.05
C SER A 32 9.88 8.87 -0.76
N GLU A 33 10.17 10.08 -0.27
CA GLU A 33 11.52 10.48 0.16
C GLU A 33 12.04 9.56 1.28
N LYS A 34 11.22 9.32 2.31
CA LYS A 34 11.60 8.40 3.40
C LYS A 34 11.89 6.98 2.91
N PHE A 35 11.08 6.50 1.96
CA PHE A 35 11.31 5.18 1.38
C PHE A 35 12.65 5.13 0.62
N LEU A 36 12.96 6.16 -0.17
CA LEU A 36 14.25 6.27 -0.85
C LEU A 36 15.42 6.36 0.14
N ASP A 37 15.26 7.09 1.24
CA ASP A 37 16.27 7.16 2.30
C ASP A 37 16.52 5.79 2.94
N ILE A 38 15.47 5.01 3.22
CA ILE A 38 15.58 3.63 3.73
C ILE A 38 16.33 2.76 2.72
N MET A 39 16.00 2.86 1.43
CA MET A 39 16.68 2.11 0.36
C MET A 39 18.16 2.47 0.25
N ASN A 40 18.48 3.75 0.26
CA ASN A 40 19.84 4.25 0.08
C ASN A 40 20.76 3.94 1.27
N ASN A 41 20.21 3.82 2.47
CA ASN A 41 20.93 3.45 3.69
C ASN A 41 21.10 1.93 3.84
N SER A 42 20.62 1.15 2.87
CA SER A 42 20.76 -0.32 2.84
C SER A 42 22.14 -0.69 2.26
N ASP A 43 23.15 -0.83 3.10
CA ASP A 43 24.52 -1.23 2.69
C ASP A 43 24.63 -2.70 2.22
N GLY A 44 23.52 -3.34 1.82
CA GLY A 44 23.47 -4.67 1.18
C GLY A 44 24.07 -5.85 1.98
N GLN A 45 24.73 -5.60 3.10
CA GLN A 45 25.48 -6.63 3.86
C GLN A 45 24.99 -6.87 5.30
N ASN A 46 24.16 -5.96 5.86
CA ASN A 46 23.66 -6.13 7.23
C ASN A 46 22.15 -5.89 7.25
N ASN A 47 21.40 -6.73 7.99
CA ASN A 47 19.97 -6.56 8.26
C ASN A 47 19.67 -5.31 9.14
N GLU A 48 20.60 -4.37 9.25
CA GLU A 48 20.53 -3.26 10.21
C GLU A 48 19.37 -2.31 9.97
N ASN A 49 18.86 -2.24 8.73
CA ASN A 49 17.72 -1.38 8.41
C ASN A 49 16.40 -2.14 8.15
N TYR A 50 16.35 -3.46 8.34
CA TYR A 50 15.09 -4.22 8.16
C TYR A 50 13.95 -3.68 9.04
N ASP A 51 14.26 -3.24 10.25
CA ASP A 51 13.29 -2.63 11.18
C ASP A 51 12.69 -1.33 10.63
N ASP A 52 13.40 -0.60 9.78
CA ASP A 52 12.86 0.61 9.16
C ASP A 52 11.85 0.26 8.04
N TYR A 53 12.05 -0.84 7.34
CA TYR A 53 11.02 -1.38 6.43
C TYR A 53 9.78 -1.87 7.19
N VAL A 54 9.94 -2.51 8.36
CA VAL A 54 8.82 -2.89 9.23
C VAL A 54 8.00 -1.65 9.60
N LYS A 55 8.65 -0.62 10.13
CA LYS A 55 8.00 0.66 10.51
C LYS A 55 7.32 1.35 9.31
N PHE A 56 7.97 1.34 8.14
CA PHE A 56 7.42 1.90 6.92
C PHE A 56 6.13 1.19 6.50
N VAL A 57 6.12 -0.14 6.51
CA VAL A 57 4.94 -0.94 6.19
C VAL A 57 3.81 -0.72 7.20
N GLU A 58 4.10 -0.76 8.49
CA GLU A 58 3.11 -0.51 9.55
C GLU A 58 2.47 0.88 9.43
N LYS A 59 3.30 1.88 9.16
CA LYS A 59 2.84 3.25 9.02
C LYS A 59 2.00 3.47 7.77
N ASN A 60 2.43 2.94 6.63
CA ASN A 60 1.93 3.36 5.33
C ASN A 60 0.94 2.38 4.70
N PHE A 61 0.92 1.10 5.05
CA PHE A 61 0.02 0.13 4.47
C PHE A 61 -1.20 -0.15 5.36
N ALA A 62 -2.36 -0.37 4.75
CA ALA A 62 -3.55 -0.88 5.43
C ALA A 62 -3.46 -2.40 5.58
N VAL A 63 -2.42 -2.90 6.28
CA VAL A 63 -2.04 -4.33 6.31
C VAL A 63 -3.21 -5.25 6.56
N LYS A 64 -4.00 -4.99 7.62
CA LYS A 64 -5.17 -5.82 7.96
C LYS A 64 -6.22 -5.82 6.85
N SER A 65 -6.55 -4.65 6.30
CA SER A 65 -7.56 -4.54 5.24
C SER A 65 -7.10 -5.27 3.98
N ILE A 66 -5.83 -5.13 3.61
CA ILE A 66 -5.24 -5.83 2.48
C ILE A 66 -5.29 -7.34 2.74
N ALA A 67 -4.73 -7.82 3.85
CA ALA A 67 -4.69 -9.24 4.20
C ALA A 67 -6.06 -9.90 4.08
N TYR A 68 -7.08 -9.28 4.65
CA TYR A 68 -8.44 -9.82 4.65
C TYR A 68 -9.11 -9.78 3.27
N SER A 69 -8.77 -8.78 2.44
CA SER A 69 -9.28 -8.71 1.05
C SER A 69 -8.75 -9.83 0.14
N LEU A 70 -7.65 -10.48 0.51
CA LEU A 70 -7.01 -11.53 -0.27
C LEU A 70 -7.61 -12.92 -0.05
N ILE A 71 -8.41 -13.10 1.00
CA ILE A 71 -9.04 -14.38 1.33
C ILE A 71 -10.56 -14.28 1.21
N PRO A 72 -11.26 -15.39 0.88
CA PRO A 72 -12.71 -15.41 0.78
C PRO A 72 -13.39 -15.10 2.11
N GLU A 73 -14.53 -14.37 2.05
CA GLU A 73 -15.34 -14.02 3.21
C GLU A 73 -15.76 -15.25 4.03
N SER A 74 -16.05 -16.35 3.35
CA SER A 74 -16.42 -17.63 4.03
C SER A 74 -15.29 -18.18 4.90
N ILE A 75 -14.02 -17.91 4.55
CA ILE A 75 -12.86 -18.31 5.37
C ILE A 75 -12.70 -17.34 6.52
N LEU A 76 -12.84 -16.03 6.27
CA LEU A 76 -12.80 -15.01 7.34
C LEU A 76 -13.82 -15.31 8.43
N SER A 77 -15.06 -15.62 8.05
CA SER A 77 -16.17 -15.85 8.97
C SER A 77 -16.07 -17.16 9.75
N ASN A 78 -15.39 -18.18 9.21
CA ASN A 78 -15.27 -19.52 9.80
C ASN A 78 -13.93 -19.79 10.48
N SER A 79 -12.98 -18.86 10.41
CA SER A 79 -11.66 -19.02 11.05
C SER A 79 -11.65 -18.46 12.46
N ASP A 80 -10.86 -19.06 13.34
CA ASP A 80 -10.67 -18.57 14.70
C ASP A 80 -9.95 -17.19 14.68
N LYS A 81 -10.33 -16.32 15.62
CA LYS A 81 -9.73 -14.98 15.72
C LYS A 81 -8.22 -15.01 15.93
N SER A 82 -7.71 -16.02 16.63
CA SER A 82 -6.27 -16.23 16.82
C SER A 82 -5.57 -16.59 15.52
N ASP A 83 -6.16 -17.45 14.69
CA ASP A 83 -5.61 -17.85 13.40
C ASP A 83 -5.63 -16.68 12.41
N LEU A 84 -6.70 -15.89 12.40
CA LEU A 84 -6.76 -14.64 11.63
C LEU A 84 -5.70 -13.63 12.06
N LYS A 85 -5.45 -13.50 13.37
CA LYS A 85 -4.40 -12.61 13.87
C LYS A 85 -3.00 -13.10 13.48
N ASN A 86 -2.74 -14.40 13.56
CA ASN A 86 -1.49 -14.99 13.10
C ASN A 86 -1.27 -14.78 11.60
N TYR A 87 -2.33 -14.96 10.79
CA TYR A 87 -2.29 -14.65 9.37
C TYR A 87 -1.96 -13.18 9.09
N GLU A 88 -2.59 -12.25 9.81
CA GLU A 88 -2.32 -10.80 9.68
C GLU A 88 -0.84 -10.47 9.94
N VAL A 89 -0.28 -11.01 11.03
CA VAL A 89 1.14 -10.81 11.39
C VAL A 89 2.06 -11.41 10.33
N SER A 90 1.79 -12.64 9.90
CA SER A 90 2.57 -13.30 8.85
C SER A 90 2.49 -12.55 7.51
N PHE A 91 1.32 -12.01 7.18
CA PHE A 91 1.14 -11.20 5.98
C PHE A 91 1.91 -9.87 6.05
N GLN A 92 1.96 -9.21 7.21
CA GLN A 92 2.79 -8.02 7.41
C GLN A 92 4.27 -8.34 7.17
N ASN A 93 4.78 -9.40 7.77
CA ASN A 93 6.17 -9.85 7.58
C ASN A 93 6.45 -10.17 6.10
N TYR A 94 5.50 -10.82 5.44
CA TYR A 94 5.58 -11.13 4.02
C TYR A 94 5.69 -9.88 3.14
N ILE A 95 4.84 -8.87 3.36
CA ILE A 95 4.93 -7.59 2.61
C ILE A 95 6.27 -6.92 2.89
N THR A 96 6.67 -6.82 4.17
CA THR A 96 7.94 -6.19 4.56
C THR A 96 9.12 -6.85 3.87
N LYS A 97 9.19 -8.17 3.92
CA LYS A 97 10.26 -8.94 3.26
C LYS A 97 10.26 -8.77 1.74
N THR A 98 9.06 -8.70 1.13
CA THR A 98 8.93 -8.45 -0.31
C THR A 98 9.50 -7.08 -0.68
N ILE A 99 9.12 -6.03 0.04
CA ILE A 99 9.60 -4.67 -0.21
C ILE A 99 11.12 -4.59 0.03
N TYR A 100 11.61 -5.16 1.11
CA TYR A 100 13.04 -5.24 1.42
C TYR A 100 13.84 -5.93 0.30
N ASN A 101 13.37 -7.08 -0.18
CA ASN A 101 14.04 -7.81 -1.25
C ASN A 101 13.99 -7.06 -2.60
N LEU A 102 12.90 -6.36 -2.89
CA LEU A 102 12.80 -5.54 -4.09
C LEU A 102 13.75 -4.35 -4.04
N SER A 103 13.82 -3.66 -2.89
CA SER A 103 14.70 -2.51 -2.72
C SER A 103 16.18 -2.87 -2.84
N ASN A 104 16.60 -4.03 -2.31
CA ASN A 104 18.00 -4.49 -2.44
C ASN A 104 18.41 -4.85 -3.88
N ASN A 105 17.46 -5.01 -4.79
CA ASN A 105 17.71 -5.31 -6.20
C ASN A 105 17.45 -4.10 -7.11
N THR A 106 17.14 -2.93 -6.54
CA THR A 106 16.84 -1.71 -7.28
C THR A 106 17.91 -0.68 -6.93
N THR A 107 18.53 -0.07 -7.92
CA THR A 107 19.43 1.05 -7.69
C THR A 107 18.62 2.27 -7.24
N SER A 108 19.26 3.18 -6.51
CA SER A 108 18.65 4.39 -5.98
C SER A 108 18.13 5.27 -7.12
N GLY A 109 16.84 5.28 -7.30
CA GLY A 109 16.14 6.12 -8.29
C GLY A 109 15.41 7.29 -7.64
N GLU A 110 14.75 8.10 -8.45
CA GLU A 110 13.83 9.15 -8.03
C GLU A 110 12.39 8.61 -8.15
N ILE A 111 11.54 8.84 -7.14
CA ILE A 111 10.10 8.61 -7.25
C ILE A 111 9.43 9.93 -7.59
N LYS A 112 8.94 10.06 -8.81
CA LYS A 112 8.31 11.27 -9.30
C LYS A 112 6.79 11.13 -9.34
N LEU A 113 6.09 11.99 -8.61
CA LEU A 113 4.65 12.14 -8.72
C LEU A 113 4.28 12.69 -10.10
N ILE A 114 3.30 12.10 -10.75
CA ILE A 114 2.76 12.53 -12.06
C ILE A 114 1.40 13.20 -11.89
N ASP A 115 0.44 12.49 -11.28
CA ASP A 115 -0.90 13.00 -11.01
C ASP A 115 -1.56 12.27 -9.83
N ILE A 116 -2.65 12.83 -9.33
CA ILE A 116 -3.50 12.25 -8.28
C ILE A 116 -4.95 12.44 -8.68
N ASP A 117 -5.71 11.34 -8.75
CA ASP A 117 -7.14 11.34 -8.94
C ASP A 117 -7.86 10.78 -7.71
N LEU A 118 -9.03 11.32 -7.38
CA LEU A 118 -9.91 10.79 -6.33
C LEU A 118 -11.11 10.10 -6.97
N LYS A 119 -11.23 8.78 -6.75
CA LYS A 119 -12.35 7.99 -7.24
C LYS A 119 -12.87 7.08 -6.12
N ASP A 120 -14.17 7.12 -5.86
CA ASP A 120 -14.84 6.27 -4.86
C ASP A 120 -14.18 6.33 -3.47
N ASN A 121 -13.75 7.52 -3.04
CA ASN A 121 -12.99 7.79 -1.80
C ASN A 121 -11.61 7.10 -1.74
N VAL A 122 -11.06 6.68 -2.86
CA VAL A 122 -9.71 6.14 -3.01
C VAL A 122 -8.90 7.05 -3.92
N TYR A 123 -7.77 7.54 -3.43
CA TYR A 123 -6.81 8.28 -4.24
C TYR A 123 -6.06 7.30 -5.15
N GLN A 124 -6.05 7.61 -6.43
CA GLN A 124 -5.25 6.92 -7.44
C GLN A 124 -4.05 7.81 -7.75
N ILE A 125 -2.90 7.47 -7.21
CA ILE A 125 -1.67 8.23 -7.36
C ILE A 125 -0.86 7.58 -8.47
N ASN A 126 -0.56 8.35 -9.51
CA ASN A 126 0.31 7.95 -10.59
C ASN A 126 1.71 8.50 -10.35
N SER A 127 2.71 7.64 -10.38
CA SER A 127 4.10 8.01 -10.19
C SER A 127 5.03 7.19 -11.08
N LYS A 128 6.28 7.61 -11.17
CA LYS A 128 7.36 6.87 -11.84
C LYS A 128 8.55 6.72 -10.92
N ILE A 129 9.13 5.53 -10.92
CA ILE A 129 10.51 5.36 -10.46
C ILE A 129 11.40 5.62 -11.67
N ILE A 130 12.37 6.51 -11.52
CA ILE A 130 13.35 6.86 -12.56
C ILE A 130 14.71 6.40 -12.07
N ASP A 131 15.33 5.48 -12.79
CA ASP A 131 16.68 4.96 -12.52
C ASP A 131 17.54 5.14 -13.76
N GLY A 132 18.30 6.20 -13.79
CA GLY A 132 19.12 6.56 -14.93
C GLY A 132 18.29 6.80 -16.20
N ARG A 133 18.34 5.86 -17.15
CA ARG A 133 17.58 5.92 -18.42
C ARG A 133 16.26 5.13 -18.37
N ASP A 134 16.11 4.27 -17.38
CA ASP A 134 14.94 3.42 -17.24
C ASP A 134 13.89 4.09 -16.35
N SER A 135 12.63 3.78 -16.60
CA SER A 135 11.55 4.24 -15.76
C SER A 135 10.46 3.18 -15.66
N ILE A 136 9.89 3.04 -14.46
CA ILE A 136 8.80 2.11 -14.16
C ILE A 136 7.59 2.92 -13.72
N ASN A 137 6.44 2.66 -14.33
CA ASN A 137 5.19 3.29 -13.92
C ASN A 137 4.61 2.59 -12.69
N LEU A 138 4.26 3.38 -11.69
CA LEU A 138 3.63 2.92 -10.47
C LEU A 138 2.30 3.64 -10.25
N TYR A 139 1.26 2.89 -9.98
CA TYR A 139 -0.02 3.40 -9.54
C TYR A 139 -0.31 2.91 -8.13
N TRP A 140 -0.68 3.83 -7.25
CA TRP A 140 -0.97 3.54 -5.86
C TRP A 140 -2.45 3.77 -5.60
N LYS A 141 -3.08 2.86 -4.90
CA LYS A 141 -4.40 3.10 -4.33
C LYS A 141 -4.22 3.43 -2.86
N VAL A 142 -4.65 4.62 -2.49
CA VAL A 142 -4.48 5.15 -1.13
C VAL A 142 -5.84 5.61 -0.60
N ALA A 143 -6.15 5.27 0.65
CA ALA A 143 -7.34 5.75 1.32
C ALA A 143 -6.99 6.47 2.62
N SER A 144 -7.84 7.42 3.02
CA SER A 144 -7.79 8.01 4.36
C SER A 144 -8.52 7.07 5.33
N ILE A 145 -7.80 6.52 6.30
CA ILE A 145 -8.31 5.62 7.34
C ILE A 145 -7.95 6.25 8.69
N ASN A 146 -8.96 6.57 9.51
CA ASN A 146 -8.78 7.24 10.80
C ASN A 146 -7.88 8.51 10.69
N SER A 147 -8.15 9.35 9.70
CA SER A 147 -7.40 10.58 9.41
C SER A 147 -5.92 10.36 9.07
N THR A 148 -5.55 9.18 8.60
CA THR A 148 -4.21 8.88 8.08
C THR A 148 -4.32 8.24 6.71
N PHE A 149 -3.39 8.57 5.80
CA PHE A 149 -3.34 7.94 4.50
C PHE A 149 -2.71 6.57 4.60
N LYS A 150 -3.32 5.58 3.93
CA LYS A 150 -2.86 4.20 3.90
C LYS A 150 -2.91 3.62 2.49
N ILE A 151 -1.85 2.96 2.09
CA ILE A 151 -1.75 2.25 0.82
C ILE A 151 -2.63 1.00 0.91
N LEU A 152 -3.50 0.83 -0.09
CA LEU A 152 -4.37 -0.33 -0.27
C LEU A 152 -3.88 -1.27 -1.38
N ASP A 153 -3.20 -0.74 -2.40
CA ASP A 153 -2.68 -1.51 -3.54
C ASP A 153 -1.53 -0.78 -4.22
N VAL A 154 -0.64 -1.54 -4.81
CA VAL A 154 0.43 -1.05 -5.68
C VAL A 154 0.32 -1.78 -7.01
N ILE A 155 0.26 -1.01 -8.09
CA ILE A 155 0.13 -1.50 -9.46
C ILE A 155 1.42 -1.14 -10.19
N VAL A 156 2.13 -2.15 -10.67
CA VAL A 156 3.39 -2.01 -11.40
C VAL A 156 3.13 -2.40 -12.84
N GLU A 157 3.42 -1.50 -13.80
CA GLU A 157 3.21 -1.75 -15.22
C GLU A 157 1.82 -2.37 -15.51
N ASN A 158 0.76 -1.75 -14.98
CA ASN A 158 -0.64 -2.16 -15.10
C ASN A 158 -1.02 -3.50 -14.41
N THR A 159 -0.13 -4.07 -13.61
CA THR A 159 -0.42 -5.30 -12.87
C THR A 159 -0.54 -5.03 -11.38
N SER A 160 -1.74 -5.22 -10.80
CA SER A 160 -1.95 -5.09 -9.36
C SER A 160 -1.22 -6.20 -8.60
N TYR A 161 -0.37 -5.80 -7.67
CA TYR A 161 0.37 -6.74 -6.83
C TYR A 161 -0.58 -7.60 -5.99
N PHE A 162 -1.55 -6.99 -5.34
CA PHE A 162 -2.45 -7.71 -4.44
C PHE A 162 -3.50 -8.54 -5.18
N VAL A 163 -3.96 -8.16 -6.37
CA VAL A 163 -4.81 -9.02 -7.21
C VAL A 163 -4.07 -10.31 -7.60
N THR A 164 -2.79 -10.21 -7.94
CA THR A 164 -1.95 -11.37 -8.22
C THR A 164 -1.84 -12.27 -7.00
N LYS A 165 -1.55 -11.68 -5.82
CA LYS A 165 -1.46 -12.43 -4.55
C LYS A 165 -2.77 -13.07 -4.13
N LYS A 166 -3.90 -12.42 -4.38
CA LYS A 166 -5.23 -13.02 -4.16
C LYS A 166 -5.41 -14.34 -4.93
N SER A 167 -4.96 -14.38 -6.19
CA SER A 167 -4.99 -15.59 -7.00
C SER A 167 -4.11 -16.70 -6.42
N GLU A 168 -2.88 -16.36 -5.99
CA GLU A 168 -1.93 -17.29 -5.38
C GLU A 168 -2.48 -17.85 -4.06
N PHE A 169 -2.95 -17.00 -3.16
CA PHE A 169 -3.50 -17.40 -1.86
C PHE A 169 -4.76 -18.25 -2.02
N SER A 170 -5.60 -17.92 -3.01
CA SER A 170 -6.77 -18.73 -3.34
C SER A 170 -6.40 -20.14 -3.79
N LYS A 171 -5.28 -20.33 -4.50
CA LYS A 171 -4.78 -21.66 -4.89
C LYS A 171 -4.32 -22.46 -3.67
N ILE A 172 -3.59 -21.81 -2.75
CA ILE A 172 -3.13 -22.44 -1.51
C ILE A 172 -4.34 -22.87 -0.66
N LEU A 173 -5.29 -21.96 -0.45
CA LEU A 173 -6.50 -22.22 0.33
C LEU A 173 -7.32 -23.38 -0.28
N ARG A 174 -7.51 -23.42 -1.60
CA ARG A 174 -8.20 -24.55 -2.26
C ARG A 174 -7.48 -25.87 -2.03
N LYS A 175 -6.14 -25.89 -2.17
CA LYS A 175 -5.31 -27.08 -1.91
C LYS A 175 -5.50 -27.61 -0.48
N HIS A 176 -5.69 -26.73 0.48
CA HIS A 176 -5.79 -27.05 1.89
C HIS A 176 -7.21 -26.93 2.46
N ARG A 177 -8.25 -27.02 1.60
CA ARG A 177 -9.68 -27.02 1.99
C ARG A 177 -10.10 -25.80 2.83
N GLY A 178 -9.48 -24.65 2.58
CA GLY A 178 -9.79 -23.39 3.27
C GLY A 178 -9.08 -23.19 4.61
N ASP A 179 -8.15 -24.07 5.01
CA ASP A 179 -7.41 -23.91 6.26
C ASP A 179 -6.44 -22.71 6.19
N ILE A 180 -6.77 -21.63 6.92
CA ILE A 180 -5.98 -20.39 6.95
C ILE A 180 -4.62 -20.59 7.61
N ARG A 181 -4.46 -21.56 8.53
CA ARG A 181 -3.18 -21.88 9.17
C ARG A 181 -2.19 -22.39 8.13
N LYS A 182 -2.68 -23.17 7.15
CA LYS A 182 -1.84 -23.66 6.05
C LYS A 182 -1.41 -22.55 5.10
N LEU A 183 -2.28 -21.56 4.85
CA LEU A 183 -1.88 -20.35 4.14
C LEU A 183 -0.80 -19.58 4.92
N THR A 184 -0.99 -19.41 6.21
CA THR A 184 -0.02 -18.75 7.11
C THR A 184 1.34 -19.46 7.09
N GLU A 185 1.36 -20.79 7.17
CA GLU A 185 2.59 -21.59 7.06
C GLU A 185 3.30 -21.38 5.71
N GLU A 186 2.56 -21.32 4.60
CA GLU A 186 3.14 -21.16 3.26
C GLU A 186 3.73 -19.76 3.05
N ILE A 187 3.05 -18.70 3.50
CA ILE A 187 3.58 -17.33 3.35
C ILE A 187 4.79 -17.07 4.25
N ASN A 188 4.94 -17.77 5.37
CA ASN A 188 6.11 -17.67 6.25
C ASN A 188 7.38 -18.35 5.68
N LYS A 189 7.26 -19.17 4.63
CA LYS A 189 8.39 -19.80 3.95
C LYS A 189 9.07 -18.87 2.92
N ILE A 190 8.35 -17.84 2.52
CA ILE A 190 8.79 -16.87 1.51
C ILE A 190 9.66 -15.80 2.19
#